data_66a2c1a2fdf0f81ebc2c03c8d37144cb
#
_entry.id   66a2c1a2fdf0f81ebc2c03c8d37144cb
#
_cell.length_a   1.000
_cell.length_b   1.000
_cell.length_c   1.000
_cell.angle_alpha   90.00
_cell.angle_beta   90.00
_cell.angle_gamma   90.00
#
_symmetry.space_group_name_H-M   'P 1'
#
loop_
_entity.id
_entity.type
_entity.pdbx_description
1 polymer ?
#
loop_
_entity_poly.entity_id
_entity_poly.type
_entity_poly.pdbx_seq_one_letter_code
_entity_poly.pdbx_strand_id
1 'polypeptide(L)'
;MPNEPIYHAHLKDFYAQLTRMLQGECDFSAAGVALYTTDASNYRQVPLGVVYPHTVDDLVNTATLCKTFSLPVLLRGGGTSQNGQGVNEAVVVDCSRYLTRVLDIDVENQTALVDPGVICDALKQH
;
A
#
# COMPACT_ATOMS: atom_id res chain seq x y z
N MET A 1 -29.82 11.30 -7.74
CA MET A 1 -28.37 11.35 -7.61
C MET A 1 -27.97 10.23 -6.67
N PRO A 2 -27.47 9.12 -7.18
CA PRO A 2 -27.00 8.08 -6.26
C PRO A 2 -25.69 8.56 -5.63
N ASN A 3 -25.66 8.45 -4.33
CA ASN A 3 -24.56 8.59 -3.39
C ASN A 3 -23.16 8.55 -4.04
N GLU A 4 -22.58 9.73 -4.29
CA GLU A 4 -21.13 9.80 -4.35
C GLU A 4 -20.62 9.34 -2.97
N PRO A 5 -19.68 8.39 -2.92
CA PRO A 5 -19.15 7.94 -1.64
C PRO A 5 -18.61 9.16 -0.87
N ILE A 6 -18.92 9.21 0.40
CA ILE A 6 -18.51 10.27 1.35
C ILE A 6 -17.01 10.60 1.26
N TYR A 7 -16.21 9.68 0.73
CA TYR A 7 -14.76 9.79 0.56
C TYR A 7 -14.32 10.85 -0.47
N HIS A 8 -15.12 11.16 -1.50
CA HIS A 8 -14.68 12.05 -2.58
C HIS A 8 -14.52 13.51 -2.13
N ALA A 9 -15.33 13.98 -1.17
CA ALA A 9 -15.26 15.37 -0.71
C ALA A 9 -13.94 15.73 -0.03
N HIS A 10 -13.28 14.77 0.63
CA HIS A 10 -12.04 14.96 1.39
C HIS A 10 -10.79 14.44 0.69
N LEU A 11 -10.96 13.75 -0.43
CA LEU A 11 -9.82 13.07 -1.10
C LEU A 11 -8.78 14.06 -1.64
N LYS A 12 -9.21 15.26 -2.06
CA LYS A 12 -8.28 16.32 -2.50
C LYS A 12 -7.42 16.85 -1.37
N ASP A 13 -8.03 17.07 -0.21
CA ASP A 13 -7.31 17.56 0.99
C ASP A 13 -6.39 16.48 1.53
N PHE A 14 -6.84 15.25 1.54
CA PHE A 14 -6.02 14.08 1.87
C PHE A 14 -4.79 14.01 0.97
N TYR A 15 -4.98 14.05 -0.34
CA TYR A 15 -3.88 14.00 -1.31
C TYR A 15 -2.88 15.15 -1.11
N ALA A 16 -3.38 16.38 -0.91
CA ALA A 16 -2.54 17.54 -0.69
C ALA A 16 -1.70 17.44 0.60
N GLN A 17 -2.26 16.89 1.67
CA GLN A 17 -1.52 16.68 2.92
C GLN A 17 -0.54 15.50 2.78
N LEU A 18 -0.98 14.40 2.17
CA LEU A 18 -0.15 13.23 1.96
C LEU A 18 1.12 13.55 1.18
N THR A 19 1.00 14.28 0.06
CA THR A 19 2.15 14.66 -0.78
C THR A 19 3.18 15.53 -0.08
N ARG A 20 2.77 16.27 0.96
CA ARG A 20 3.70 17.07 1.78
C ARG A 20 4.45 16.25 2.82
N MET A 21 3.90 15.12 3.22
CA MET A 21 4.43 14.28 4.30
C MET A 21 5.28 13.12 3.79
N LEU A 22 5.03 12.66 2.55
CA LEU A 22 5.73 11.52 1.97
C LEU A 22 7.11 11.90 1.47
N GLN A 23 8.09 11.05 1.75
CA GLN A 23 9.35 10.95 1.00
C GLN A 23 9.18 10.10 -0.26
N GLY A 24 8.22 9.18 -0.24
CA GLY A 24 7.84 8.36 -1.35
C GLY A 24 6.92 9.04 -2.36
N GLU A 25 6.16 8.24 -3.08
CA GLU A 25 5.30 8.67 -4.18
C GLU A 25 3.85 8.28 -3.90
N CYS A 26 2.90 8.96 -4.54
CA CYS A 26 1.52 8.51 -4.59
C CYS A 26 0.89 8.83 -5.94
N ASP A 27 -0.07 8.01 -6.35
CA ASP A 27 -0.81 8.17 -7.60
C ASP A 27 -2.30 7.96 -7.35
N PHE A 28 -3.08 9.00 -7.57
CA PHE A 28 -4.54 9.01 -7.45
C PHE A 28 -5.23 9.18 -8.80
N SER A 29 -4.46 9.09 -9.90
CA SER A 29 -5.00 9.11 -11.26
C SER A 29 -5.77 7.83 -11.59
N ALA A 30 -6.69 7.93 -12.54
CA ALA A 30 -7.44 6.77 -13.02
C ALA A 30 -6.50 5.67 -13.59
N ALA A 31 -5.41 6.06 -14.24
CA ALA A 31 -4.41 5.12 -14.75
C ALA A 31 -3.63 4.42 -13.62
N GLY A 32 -3.21 5.19 -12.61
CA GLY A 32 -2.48 4.64 -11.46
C GLY A 32 -3.31 3.63 -10.68
N VAL A 33 -4.55 3.96 -10.34
CA VAL A 33 -5.43 3.04 -9.58
C VAL A 33 -5.85 1.82 -10.41
N ALA A 34 -5.93 1.93 -11.73
CA ALA A 34 -6.33 0.82 -12.59
C ALA A 34 -5.39 -0.40 -12.47
N LEU A 35 -4.11 -0.17 -12.23
CA LEU A 35 -3.11 -1.23 -12.03
C LEU A 35 -3.33 -2.05 -10.74
N TYR A 36 -4.09 -1.51 -9.80
CA TYR A 36 -4.31 -2.10 -8.46
C TYR A 36 -5.74 -2.57 -8.24
N THR A 37 -6.53 -2.69 -9.32
CA THR A 37 -7.92 -3.17 -9.25
C THR A 37 -8.03 -4.68 -9.08
N THR A 38 -6.97 -5.41 -9.35
CA THR A 38 -6.91 -6.88 -9.30
C THR A 38 -5.70 -7.37 -8.53
N ASP A 39 -5.77 -8.59 -8.06
CA ASP A 39 -4.66 -9.41 -7.56
C ASP A 39 -4.68 -10.79 -8.24
N ALA A 40 -4.10 -11.82 -7.65
CA ALA A 40 -4.17 -13.19 -8.20
C ALA A 40 -5.52 -13.88 -7.95
N SER A 41 -6.48 -13.21 -7.33
CA SER A 41 -7.84 -13.72 -7.09
C SER A 41 -8.79 -13.40 -8.25
N ASN A 42 -10.05 -13.83 -8.12
CA ASN A 42 -11.12 -13.47 -9.03
C ASN A 42 -11.83 -12.16 -8.67
N TYR A 43 -11.42 -11.51 -7.59
CA TYR A 43 -12.05 -10.27 -7.12
C TYR A 43 -11.46 -9.06 -7.84
N ARG A 44 -12.31 -8.03 -7.96
CA ARG A 44 -11.92 -6.74 -8.52
C ARG A 44 -12.54 -5.62 -7.67
N GLN A 45 -11.70 -4.70 -7.22
CA GLN A 45 -12.12 -3.50 -6.50
C GLN A 45 -11.30 -2.30 -7.01
N VAL A 46 -11.92 -1.14 -7.15
CA VAL A 46 -11.22 0.08 -7.59
C VAL A 46 -10.72 0.80 -6.35
N PRO A 47 -9.39 0.97 -6.18
CA PRO A 47 -8.85 1.69 -5.03
C PRO A 47 -9.14 3.20 -5.12
N LEU A 48 -9.07 3.87 -3.97
CA LEU A 48 -9.16 5.33 -3.87
C LEU A 48 -7.90 6.02 -4.38
N GLY A 49 -6.77 5.40 -4.21
CA GLY A 49 -5.45 5.88 -4.62
C GLY A 49 -4.38 4.88 -4.24
N VAL A 50 -3.17 5.08 -4.73
CA VAL A 50 -2.02 4.22 -4.44
C VAL A 50 -0.88 5.04 -3.87
N VAL A 51 -0.23 4.52 -2.82
CA VAL A 51 0.93 5.11 -2.15
C VAL A 51 2.10 4.14 -2.27
N TYR A 52 3.26 4.67 -2.62
CA TYR A 52 4.53 3.93 -2.71
C TYR A 52 5.49 4.46 -1.64
N PRO A 53 5.48 3.92 -0.42
CA PRO A 53 6.31 4.41 0.66
C PRO A 53 7.78 4.09 0.41
N HIS A 54 8.67 5.04 0.70
CA HIS A 54 10.12 4.83 0.69
C HIS A 54 10.64 4.40 2.06
N THR A 55 9.93 4.79 3.12
CA THR A 55 10.36 4.59 4.51
C THR A 55 9.23 4.05 5.38
N VAL A 56 9.59 3.53 6.56
CA VAL A 56 8.62 3.16 7.59
C VAL A 56 7.82 4.39 8.06
N ASP A 57 8.45 5.57 8.11
CA ASP A 57 7.77 6.82 8.46
C ASP A 57 6.68 7.17 7.45
N ASP A 58 6.90 6.91 6.17
CA ASP A 58 5.86 7.06 5.14
C ASP A 58 4.65 6.16 5.40
N LEU A 59 4.87 4.92 5.86
CA LEU A 59 3.79 4.01 6.26
C LEU A 59 2.99 4.56 7.44
N VAL A 60 3.68 5.01 8.49
CA VAL A 60 3.06 5.58 9.69
C VAL A 60 2.28 6.84 9.35
N ASN A 61 2.87 7.74 8.58
CA ASN A 61 2.23 8.98 8.13
C ASN A 61 0.99 8.71 7.29
N THR A 62 1.07 7.77 6.34
CA THR A 62 -0.07 7.39 5.50
C THR A 62 -1.20 6.81 6.34
N ALA A 63 -0.90 5.86 7.23
CA ALA A 63 -1.91 5.24 8.09
C ALA A 63 -2.57 6.25 9.03
N THR A 64 -1.77 7.16 9.61
CA THR A 64 -2.26 8.22 10.50
C THR A 64 -3.18 9.18 9.75
N LEU A 65 -2.79 9.58 8.54
CA LEU A 65 -3.60 10.46 7.73
C LEU A 65 -4.89 9.79 7.25
N CYS A 66 -4.83 8.52 6.85
CA CYS A 66 -6.02 7.72 6.53
C CYS A 66 -6.99 7.67 7.71
N LYS A 67 -6.49 7.46 8.93
CA LYS A 67 -7.31 7.49 10.15
C LYS A 67 -7.96 8.86 10.34
N THR A 68 -7.22 9.96 10.17
CA THR A 68 -7.73 11.33 10.33
C THR A 68 -8.87 11.64 9.36
N PHE A 69 -8.76 11.16 8.12
CA PHE A 69 -9.77 11.34 7.08
C PHE A 69 -10.83 10.23 7.03
N SER A 70 -10.79 9.26 7.95
CA SER A 70 -11.67 8.10 7.97
C SER A 70 -11.66 7.30 6.65
N LEU A 71 -10.50 7.22 6.02
CA LEU A 71 -10.29 6.43 4.79
C LEU A 71 -9.79 5.03 5.13
N PRO A 72 -10.32 4.00 4.50
CA PRO A 72 -9.77 2.66 4.63
C PRO A 72 -8.37 2.59 4.00
N VAL A 73 -7.48 1.80 4.59
CA VAL A 73 -6.12 1.58 4.11
C VAL A 73 -5.89 0.09 3.89
N LEU A 74 -5.21 -0.26 2.81
CA LEU A 74 -4.83 -1.63 2.46
C LEU A 74 -3.34 -1.70 2.17
N LEU A 75 -2.60 -2.47 2.94
CA LEU A 75 -1.20 -2.79 2.64
C LEU A 75 -1.15 -3.90 1.59
N ARG A 76 -0.28 -3.72 0.60
CA ARG A 76 -0.09 -4.66 -0.49
C ARG A 76 1.39 -4.98 -0.72
N GLY A 77 1.70 -6.26 -0.83
CA GLY A 77 2.99 -6.77 -1.30
C GLY A 77 2.96 -7.02 -2.81
N GLY A 78 3.32 -8.21 -3.25
CA GLY A 78 3.38 -8.58 -4.67
C GLY A 78 2.03 -8.78 -5.38
N GLY A 79 0.90 -8.60 -4.71
CA GLY A 79 -0.44 -8.80 -5.30
C GLY A 79 -0.75 -10.26 -5.64
N THR A 80 -0.12 -11.20 -4.97
CA THR A 80 -0.24 -12.66 -5.23
C THR A 80 -1.33 -13.35 -4.41
N SER A 81 -2.10 -12.60 -3.64
CA SER A 81 -3.23 -13.15 -2.87
C SER A 81 -4.26 -13.78 -3.79
N GLN A 82 -4.72 -14.99 -3.44
CA GLN A 82 -5.73 -15.72 -4.19
C GLN A 82 -7.15 -15.57 -3.60
N ASN A 83 -7.28 -14.93 -2.43
CA ASN A 83 -8.54 -14.77 -1.72
C ASN A 83 -9.04 -13.31 -1.67
N GLY A 84 -8.46 -12.41 -2.48
CA GLY A 84 -8.90 -11.03 -2.59
C GLY A 84 -8.36 -10.07 -1.53
N GLN A 85 -7.37 -10.48 -0.74
CA GLN A 85 -6.78 -9.59 0.27
C GLN A 85 -5.99 -8.42 -0.33
N GLY A 86 -5.58 -8.51 -1.59
CA GLY A 86 -4.79 -7.49 -2.28
C GLY A 86 -5.61 -6.40 -2.96
N VAL A 87 -6.94 -6.45 -2.90
CA VAL A 87 -7.85 -5.49 -3.55
C VAL A 87 -8.90 -4.97 -2.59
N ASN A 88 -9.14 -3.66 -2.62
CA ASN A 88 -10.20 -3.03 -1.84
C ASN A 88 -10.49 -1.62 -2.37
N GLU A 89 -11.65 -1.07 -2.04
CA GLU A 89 -11.99 0.34 -2.19
C GLU A 89 -11.35 1.14 -1.03
N ALA A 90 -10.04 1.29 -1.10
CA ALA A 90 -9.17 1.82 -0.04
C ALA A 90 -8.00 2.62 -0.63
N VAL A 91 -7.26 3.33 0.22
CA VAL A 91 -5.91 3.79 -0.09
C VAL A 91 -4.99 2.57 -0.06
N VAL A 92 -4.53 2.14 -1.22
CA VAL A 92 -3.60 1.01 -1.34
C VAL A 92 -2.18 1.48 -1.10
N VAL A 93 -1.46 0.81 -0.21
CA VAL A 93 -0.05 1.10 0.09
C VAL A 93 0.78 -0.06 -0.45
N ASP A 94 1.46 0.18 -1.57
CA ASP A 94 2.32 -0.81 -2.21
C ASP A 94 3.72 -0.80 -1.60
N CYS A 95 4.01 -1.78 -0.77
CA CYS A 95 5.29 -1.95 -0.11
C CYS A 95 6.34 -2.66 -1.00
N SER A 96 5.92 -3.25 -2.13
CA SER A 96 6.81 -4.09 -2.94
C SER A 96 7.85 -3.28 -3.74
N ARG A 97 7.60 -1.98 -3.95
CA ARG A 97 8.44 -1.16 -4.82
C ARG A 97 9.74 -0.70 -4.15
N TYR A 98 9.69 -0.28 -2.91
CA TYR A 98 10.82 0.35 -2.21
C TYR A 98 11.18 -0.27 -0.87
N LEU A 99 10.24 -0.91 -0.18
CA LEU A 99 10.46 -1.54 1.11
C LEU A 99 10.84 -3.01 0.93
N THR A 100 12.04 -3.26 0.45
CA THR A 100 12.51 -4.59 -0.01
C THR A 100 13.83 -5.02 0.64
N ARG A 101 14.22 -4.41 1.77
CA ARG A 101 15.49 -4.70 2.42
C ARG A 101 15.40 -5.93 3.32
N VAL A 102 16.45 -6.74 3.33
CA VAL A 102 16.72 -7.71 4.39
C VAL A 102 17.53 -6.97 5.46
N LEU A 103 16.95 -6.79 6.64
CA LEU A 103 17.51 -5.95 7.72
C LEU A 103 18.44 -6.73 8.62
N ASP A 104 18.09 -7.99 8.94
CA ASP A 104 18.87 -8.87 9.81
C ASP A 104 18.56 -10.34 9.51
N ILE A 105 19.55 -11.21 9.71
CA ILE A 105 19.41 -12.67 9.62
C ILE A 105 20.04 -13.29 10.87
N ASP A 106 19.22 -13.95 11.68
CA ASP A 106 19.63 -14.72 12.85
C ASP A 106 19.61 -16.20 12.51
N VAL A 107 20.79 -16.73 12.24
CA VAL A 107 20.96 -18.15 11.85
C VAL A 107 20.67 -19.10 13.02
N GLU A 108 21.01 -18.71 14.24
CA GLU A 108 20.81 -19.55 15.44
C GLU A 108 19.32 -19.74 15.74
N ASN A 109 18.54 -18.67 15.65
CA ASN A 109 17.09 -18.70 15.87
C ASN A 109 16.28 -18.98 14.59
N GLN A 110 16.95 -19.10 13.44
CA GLN A 110 16.33 -19.34 12.13
C GLN A 110 15.28 -18.27 11.79
N THR A 111 15.58 -17.01 12.06
CA THR A 111 14.71 -15.87 11.78
C THR A 111 15.39 -14.84 10.90
N ALA A 112 14.57 -14.07 10.18
CA ALA A 112 15.01 -12.92 9.41
C ALA A 112 14.09 -11.72 9.67
N LEU A 113 14.67 -10.55 9.87
CA LEU A 113 13.94 -9.29 9.92
C LEU A 113 14.02 -8.64 8.54
N VAL A 114 12.87 -8.43 7.92
CA VAL A 114 12.78 -7.93 6.55
C VAL A 114 11.73 -6.83 6.40
N ASP A 115 11.91 -5.98 5.39
CA ASP A 115 10.86 -5.07 4.96
C ASP A 115 9.66 -5.85 4.36
N PRO A 116 8.43 -5.31 4.42
CA PRO A 116 7.22 -6.03 4.01
C PRO A 116 7.13 -6.34 2.50
N GLY A 117 7.93 -5.68 1.67
CA GLY A 117 7.98 -5.92 0.23
C GLY A 117 9.02 -6.93 -0.23
N VAL A 118 9.73 -7.59 0.70
CA VAL A 118 10.75 -8.59 0.34
C VAL A 118 10.10 -9.80 -0.33
N ILE A 119 10.68 -10.21 -1.47
CA ILE A 119 10.27 -11.41 -2.18
C ILE A 119 10.95 -12.62 -1.53
N CYS A 120 10.18 -13.67 -1.22
CA CYS A 120 10.68 -14.87 -0.53
C CYS A 120 11.84 -15.52 -1.26
N ASP A 121 11.82 -15.58 -2.58
CA ASP A 121 12.92 -16.18 -3.36
C ASP A 121 14.19 -15.32 -3.32
N ALA A 122 14.09 -14.00 -3.20
CA ALA A 122 15.23 -13.13 -2.98
C ALA A 122 15.83 -13.36 -1.58
N LEU A 123 15.00 -13.54 -0.55
CA LEU A 123 15.44 -13.84 0.82
C LEU A 123 16.22 -15.17 0.90
N LYS A 124 15.83 -16.19 0.13
CA LYS A 124 16.50 -17.49 0.11
C LYS A 124 17.93 -17.45 -0.45
N GLN A 125 18.31 -16.34 -1.09
CA GLN A 125 19.66 -16.18 -1.66
C GLN A 125 20.64 -15.49 -0.68
N HIS A 126 20.17 -15.07 0.47
CA HIS A 126 20.95 -14.50 1.55
C HIS A 126 21.36 -15.57 2.58
#